data_288baf39b101633d34da3bf28ce49c03
#
_entry.id   288baf39b101633d34da3bf28ce49c03
#
_cell.length_a   1.000
_cell.length_b   1.000
_cell.length_c   1.000
_cell.angle_alpha   90.00
_cell.angle_beta   90.00
_cell.angle_gamma   90.00
#
_symmetry.space_group_name_H-M   'P 1'
#
loop_
_entity.id
_entity.type
_entity.pdbx_description
1 polymer ?
#
loop_
_entity_poly.entity_id
_entity_poly.type
_entity_poly.pdbx_seq_one_letter_code
_entity_poly.pdbx_strand_id
1 'polypeptide(L)'
;MRDAVSKGTETGKIAKDVMARGELVSDELVISLFKENMNTPECERGMLLDGFPRTTVQAEKLDVMFKEQGRTIDKVIEFRVDEEVLGERIEGRRIHKASGRSYHVKFNPPKVEGKDDITGEPLIHRPDDTREALAKRMVAYNN
;
A
#
# COMPACT_ATOMS: atom_id res chain seq x y z
N MET A 1 -6.99 -0.93 -2.51
CA MET A 1 -7.87 -0.37 -1.46
C MET A 1 -8.32 1.07 -1.76
N ARG A 2 -7.41 2.07 -1.88
CA ARG A 2 -7.83 3.46 -2.19
C ARG A 2 -8.58 3.60 -3.51
N ASP A 3 -8.19 2.86 -4.53
CA ASP A 3 -8.85 2.83 -5.82
C ASP A 3 -10.26 2.21 -5.74
N ALA A 4 -10.43 1.11 -4.98
CA ALA A 4 -11.74 0.52 -4.73
C ALA A 4 -12.69 1.47 -3.97
N VAL A 5 -12.14 2.23 -3.02
CA VAL A 5 -12.89 3.30 -2.31
C VAL A 5 -13.30 4.40 -3.29
N SER A 6 -12.41 4.83 -4.18
CA SER A 6 -12.70 5.89 -5.16
C SER A 6 -13.71 5.43 -6.23
N LYS A 7 -13.67 4.16 -6.63
CA LYS A 7 -14.64 3.55 -7.55
C LYS A 7 -16.00 3.23 -6.91
N GLY A 8 -16.11 3.33 -5.58
CA GLY A 8 -17.37 3.13 -4.86
C GLY A 8 -17.90 1.70 -4.89
N THR A 9 -17.02 0.69 -5.04
CA THR A 9 -17.42 -0.72 -4.94
C THR A 9 -17.99 -1.01 -3.56
N GLU A 10 -18.82 -2.05 -3.41
CA GLU A 10 -19.39 -2.43 -2.10
C GLU A 10 -18.29 -2.69 -1.07
N THR A 11 -17.27 -3.45 -1.46
CA THR A 11 -16.10 -3.72 -0.62
C THR A 11 -15.29 -2.46 -0.32
N GLY A 12 -15.21 -1.54 -1.29
CA GLY A 12 -14.59 -0.23 -1.13
C GLY A 12 -15.32 0.67 -0.13
N LYS A 13 -16.65 0.68 -0.12
CA LYS A 13 -17.46 1.41 0.86
C LYS A 13 -17.22 0.88 2.27
N ILE A 14 -17.28 -0.45 2.47
CA ILE A 14 -16.99 -1.09 3.76
C ILE A 14 -15.58 -0.73 4.24
N ALA A 15 -14.58 -0.82 3.37
CA ALA A 15 -13.21 -0.45 3.71
C ALA A 15 -13.09 1.03 4.12
N LYS A 16 -13.80 1.93 3.45
CA LYS A 16 -13.86 3.36 3.80
C LYS A 16 -14.42 3.58 5.19
N ASP A 17 -15.52 2.92 5.53
CA ASP A 17 -16.20 3.07 6.82
C ASP A 17 -15.33 2.53 7.97
N VAL A 18 -14.67 1.38 7.78
CA VAL A 18 -13.72 0.81 8.75
C VAL A 18 -12.55 1.78 8.98
N MET A 19 -11.95 2.30 7.89
CA MET A 19 -10.86 3.26 7.99
C MET A 19 -11.28 4.59 8.62
N ALA A 20 -12.51 5.06 8.37
CA ALA A 20 -13.03 6.29 8.96
C ALA A 20 -13.20 6.18 10.48
N ARG A 21 -13.47 4.96 10.99
CA ARG A 21 -13.50 4.67 12.43
C ARG A 21 -12.12 4.45 13.06
N GLY A 22 -11.04 4.50 12.25
CA GLY A 22 -9.69 4.21 12.71
C GLY A 22 -9.41 2.74 13.01
N GLU A 23 -10.29 1.85 12.57
CA GLU A 23 -10.16 0.41 12.75
C GLU A 23 -9.22 -0.19 11.69
N LEU A 24 -8.61 -1.34 12.03
CA LEU A 24 -7.85 -2.12 11.05
C LEU A 24 -8.81 -2.86 10.12
N VAL A 25 -8.53 -2.78 8.85
CA VAL A 25 -9.28 -3.53 7.82
C VAL A 25 -8.98 -5.02 8.01
N SER A 26 -10.02 -5.85 8.11
CA SER A 26 -9.85 -7.29 8.31
C SER A 26 -9.16 -7.97 7.12
N ASP A 27 -8.50 -9.10 7.37
CA ASP A 27 -7.84 -9.88 6.33
C ASP A 27 -8.85 -10.35 5.27
N GLU A 28 -10.07 -10.72 5.68
CA GLU A 28 -11.15 -11.12 4.78
C GLU A 28 -11.53 -9.99 3.81
N LEU A 29 -11.63 -8.76 4.31
CA LEU A 29 -11.97 -7.61 3.49
C LEU A 29 -10.85 -7.28 2.49
N VAL A 30 -9.59 -7.40 2.93
CA VAL A 30 -8.43 -7.20 2.04
C VAL A 30 -8.41 -8.26 0.93
N ILE A 31 -8.64 -9.54 1.27
CA ILE A 31 -8.70 -10.64 0.30
C ILE A 31 -9.87 -10.45 -0.68
N SER A 32 -11.05 -10.02 -0.20
CA SER A 32 -12.19 -9.74 -1.07
C SER A 32 -11.91 -8.62 -2.06
N LEU A 33 -11.30 -7.53 -1.60
CA LEU A 33 -10.84 -6.44 -2.48
C LEU A 33 -9.84 -6.91 -3.53
N PHE A 34 -8.94 -7.82 -3.14
CA PHE A 34 -7.99 -8.39 -4.06
C PHE A 34 -8.70 -9.27 -5.12
N LYS A 35 -9.61 -10.15 -4.68
CA LYS A 35 -10.38 -11.03 -5.56
C LYS A 35 -11.21 -10.27 -6.60
N GLU A 36 -11.80 -9.14 -6.23
CA GLU A 36 -12.52 -8.26 -7.17
C GLU A 36 -11.61 -7.72 -8.28
N ASN A 37 -10.36 -7.38 -7.94
CA ASN A 37 -9.45 -6.73 -8.87
C ASN A 37 -8.62 -7.71 -9.72
N MET A 38 -8.36 -8.92 -9.24
CA MET A 38 -7.51 -9.88 -9.95
C MET A 38 -8.14 -10.46 -11.23
N ASN A 39 -9.45 -10.35 -11.38
CA ASN A 39 -10.20 -10.83 -12.55
C ASN A 39 -10.44 -9.73 -13.60
N THR A 40 -9.76 -8.60 -13.49
CA THR A 40 -9.82 -7.53 -14.49
C THR A 40 -8.92 -7.87 -15.69
N PRO A 41 -9.23 -7.36 -16.90
CA PRO A 41 -8.42 -7.61 -18.10
C PRO A 41 -6.95 -7.24 -17.94
N GLU A 42 -6.64 -6.22 -17.12
CA GLU A 42 -5.29 -5.77 -16.82
C GLU A 42 -4.46 -6.84 -16.10
N CYS A 43 -5.12 -7.74 -15.35
CA CYS A 43 -4.49 -8.81 -14.59
C CYS A 43 -4.43 -10.17 -15.33
N GLU A 44 -4.91 -10.26 -16.57
CA GLU A 44 -4.91 -11.51 -17.35
C GLU A 44 -3.49 -12.03 -17.64
N ARG A 45 -2.56 -11.12 -17.91
CA ARG A 45 -1.16 -11.45 -18.24
C ARG A 45 -0.29 -11.70 -17.01
N GLY A 46 -0.81 -11.45 -15.82
CA GLY A 46 -0.10 -11.53 -14.56
C GLY A 46 -0.30 -10.27 -13.71
N MET A 47 0.22 -10.30 -12.50
CA MET A 47 0.08 -9.20 -11.55
C MET A 47 1.31 -9.11 -10.65
N LEU A 48 1.58 -7.90 -10.18
CA LEU A 48 2.57 -7.62 -9.15
C LEU A 48 1.83 -7.19 -7.89
N LEU A 49 2.09 -7.90 -6.79
CA LEU A 49 1.57 -7.54 -5.48
C LEU A 49 2.64 -6.76 -4.73
N ASP A 50 2.35 -5.49 -4.42
CA ASP A 50 3.23 -4.62 -3.66
C ASP A 50 2.63 -4.31 -2.29
N GLY A 51 3.37 -4.68 -1.24
CA GLY A 51 2.93 -4.52 0.14
C GLY A 51 1.73 -5.38 0.55
N PHE A 52 1.53 -6.51 -0.12
CA PHE A 52 0.57 -7.55 0.20
C PHE A 52 1.08 -8.91 -0.31
N PRO A 53 0.94 -10.02 0.45
CA PRO A 53 0.40 -10.12 1.83
C PRO A 53 1.31 -9.42 2.86
N ARG A 54 0.79 -9.13 4.05
CA ARG A 54 1.52 -8.53 5.19
C ARG A 54 1.53 -9.41 6.42
N THR A 55 0.75 -10.48 6.43
CA THR A 55 0.68 -11.46 7.51
C THR A 55 0.70 -12.87 6.92
N THR A 56 1.11 -13.85 7.72
CA THR A 56 1.07 -15.28 7.35
C THR A 56 -0.35 -15.70 6.97
N VAL A 57 -1.36 -15.27 7.73
CA VAL A 57 -2.77 -15.56 7.46
C VAL A 57 -3.21 -15.03 6.08
N GLN A 58 -2.78 -13.82 5.71
CA GLN A 58 -3.05 -13.26 4.38
C GLN A 58 -2.37 -14.07 3.29
N ALA A 59 -1.13 -14.52 3.50
CA ALA A 59 -0.39 -15.34 2.55
C ALA A 59 -1.08 -16.70 2.32
N GLU A 60 -1.49 -17.38 3.38
CA GLU A 60 -2.22 -18.66 3.30
C GLU A 60 -3.56 -18.52 2.57
N LYS A 61 -4.34 -17.48 2.89
CA LYS A 61 -5.61 -17.20 2.20
C LYS A 61 -5.38 -16.87 0.71
N LEU A 62 -4.32 -16.14 0.40
CA LEU A 62 -3.94 -15.82 -0.98
C LEU A 62 -3.59 -17.09 -1.76
N ASP A 63 -2.80 -17.99 -1.17
CA ASP A 63 -2.44 -19.27 -1.76
C ASP A 63 -3.66 -20.15 -2.08
N VAL A 64 -4.59 -20.25 -1.12
CA VAL A 64 -5.84 -21.00 -1.33
C VAL A 64 -6.62 -20.41 -2.50
N MET A 65 -6.78 -19.09 -2.51
CA MET A 65 -7.52 -18.40 -3.56
C MET A 65 -6.90 -18.57 -4.95
N PHE A 66 -5.56 -18.51 -5.07
CA PHE A 66 -4.88 -18.74 -6.33
C PHE A 66 -5.06 -20.18 -6.82
N LYS A 67 -4.93 -21.17 -5.92
CA LYS A 67 -5.15 -22.60 -6.25
C LYS A 67 -6.58 -22.86 -6.75
N GLU A 68 -7.60 -22.25 -6.12
CA GLU A 68 -8.99 -22.34 -6.56
C GLU A 68 -9.21 -21.82 -7.98
N GLN A 69 -8.38 -20.88 -8.43
CA GLN A 69 -8.45 -20.27 -9.76
C GLN A 69 -7.44 -20.85 -10.77
N GLY A 70 -6.74 -21.92 -10.39
CA GLY A 70 -5.72 -22.54 -11.24
C GLY A 70 -4.50 -21.65 -11.48
N ARG A 71 -4.25 -20.68 -10.58
CA ARG A 71 -3.11 -19.76 -10.62
C ARG A 71 -2.08 -20.12 -9.56
N THR A 72 -0.85 -19.65 -9.74
CA THR A 72 0.26 -19.83 -8.80
C THR A 72 1.02 -18.52 -8.61
N ILE A 73 1.77 -18.42 -7.52
CA ILE A 73 2.75 -17.34 -7.32
C ILE A 73 4.06 -17.78 -7.97
N ASP A 74 4.51 -17.06 -8.99
CA ASP A 74 5.75 -17.39 -9.72
C ASP A 74 6.99 -17.04 -8.93
N LYS A 75 7.01 -15.85 -8.31
CA LYS A 75 8.16 -15.30 -7.56
C LYS A 75 7.71 -14.47 -6.38
N VAL A 76 8.51 -14.57 -5.31
CA VAL A 76 8.46 -13.65 -4.17
C VAL A 76 9.80 -12.91 -4.11
N ILE A 77 9.74 -11.58 -4.03
CA ILE A 77 10.91 -10.71 -3.95
C ILE A 77 10.86 -9.98 -2.61
N GLU A 78 11.84 -10.25 -1.76
CA GLU A 78 12.03 -9.54 -0.49
C GLU A 78 13.10 -8.46 -0.66
N PHE A 79 12.76 -7.21 -0.31
CA PHE A 79 13.72 -6.12 -0.22
C PHE A 79 14.24 -6.01 1.21
N ARG A 80 15.46 -6.44 1.45
CA ARG A 80 16.13 -6.25 2.75
C ARG A 80 16.81 -4.90 2.77
N VAL A 81 16.28 -4.00 3.56
CA VAL A 81 16.75 -2.62 3.69
C VAL A 81 17.04 -2.32 5.15
N ASP A 82 18.13 -1.62 5.40
CA ASP A 82 18.51 -1.17 6.73
C ASP A 82 17.42 -0.28 7.34
N GLU A 83 17.11 -0.49 8.63
CA GLU A 83 16.03 0.23 9.33
C GLU A 83 16.31 1.75 9.40
N GLU A 84 17.58 2.15 9.49
CA GLU A 84 17.94 3.57 9.48
C GLU A 84 17.59 4.21 8.14
N VAL A 85 17.87 3.51 7.02
CA VAL A 85 17.50 3.96 5.68
C VAL A 85 15.99 4.02 5.51
N LEU A 86 15.24 3.05 6.08
CA LEU A 86 13.78 3.09 6.08
C LEU A 86 13.24 4.28 6.88
N GLY A 87 13.85 4.59 8.03
CA GLY A 87 13.53 5.77 8.83
C GLY A 87 13.71 7.06 8.03
N GLU A 88 14.87 7.24 7.42
CA GLU A 88 15.18 8.40 6.59
C GLU A 88 14.18 8.55 5.41
N ARG A 89 13.85 7.43 4.75
CA ARG A 89 12.89 7.42 3.63
C ARG A 89 11.47 7.79 4.05
N ILE A 90 11.03 7.37 5.22
CA ILE A 90 9.69 7.71 5.74
C ILE A 90 9.61 9.17 6.14
N GLU A 91 10.58 9.67 6.92
CA GLU A 91 10.59 11.05 7.39
C GLU A 91 10.70 12.06 6.24
N GLY A 92 11.48 11.72 5.21
CA GLY A 92 11.68 12.58 4.04
C GLY A 92 10.57 12.53 3.00
N ARG A 93 9.60 11.62 3.11
CA ARG A 93 8.53 11.46 2.13
C ARG A 93 7.59 12.67 2.09
N ARG A 94 7.27 13.10 0.86
CA ARG A 94 6.27 14.14 0.59
C ARG A 94 5.31 13.65 -0.46
N ILE A 95 4.02 14.00 -0.34
CA ILE A 95 2.97 13.48 -1.21
C ILE A 95 2.08 14.59 -1.71
N HIS A 96 1.81 14.55 -3.00
CA HIS A 96 0.72 15.34 -3.59
C HIS A 96 -0.60 14.60 -3.37
N LYS A 97 -1.48 15.16 -2.54
CA LYS A 97 -2.71 14.48 -2.05
C LYS A 97 -3.66 14.09 -3.18
N ALA A 98 -3.86 14.97 -4.14
CA ALA A 98 -4.84 14.76 -5.21
C ALA A 98 -4.43 13.65 -6.18
N SER A 99 -3.15 13.58 -6.58
CA SER A 99 -2.66 12.59 -7.56
C SER A 99 -1.99 11.38 -6.95
N GLY A 100 -1.62 11.43 -5.67
CA GLY A 100 -0.83 10.37 -5.02
C GLY A 100 0.65 10.36 -5.40
N ARG A 101 1.15 11.31 -6.22
CA ARG A 101 2.58 11.41 -6.56
C ARG A 101 3.41 11.56 -5.29
N SER A 102 4.55 10.88 -5.28
CA SER A 102 5.44 10.81 -4.14
C SER A 102 6.79 11.44 -4.48
N TYR A 103 7.26 12.28 -3.59
CA TYR A 103 8.56 12.92 -3.60
C TYR A 103 9.32 12.58 -2.32
N HIS A 104 10.59 12.91 -2.30
CA HIS A 104 11.41 12.77 -1.11
C HIS A 104 12.40 13.93 -1.02
N VAL A 105 12.52 14.52 0.15
CA VAL A 105 13.38 15.71 0.36
C VAL A 105 14.85 15.50 -0.07
N LYS A 106 15.36 14.28 0.00
CA LYS A 106 16.75 13.91 -0.34
C LYS A 106 16.87 13.07 -1.61
N PHE A 107 16.06 11.99 -1.75
CA PHE A 107 16.25 10.99 -2.79
C PHE A 107 15.51 11.28 -4.09
N ASN A 108 14.43 12.05 -4.04
CA ASN A 108 13.63 12.45 -5.19
C ASN A 108 12.98 13.82 -4.90
N PRO A 109 13.78 14.90 -4.79
CA PRO A 109 13.23 16.21 -4.46
C PRO A 109 12.36 16.75 -5.59
N PRO A 110 11.29 17.50 -5.26
CA PRO A 110 10.53 18.23 -6.26
C PRO A 110 11.39 19.37 -6.85
N LYS A 111 11.07 19.83 -8.06
CA LYS A 111 11.75 20.95 -8.73
C LYS A 111 11.65 22.25 -7.92
N VAL A 112 10.52 22.46 -7.26
CA VAL A 112 10.30 23.54 -6.33
C VAL A 112 9.96 22.96 -4.97
N GLU A 113 10.72 23.32 -3.95
CA GLU A 113 10.54 22.76 -2.62
C GLU A 113 9.10 22.89 -2.13
N GLY A 114 8.56 21.78 -1.62
CA GLY A 114 7.20 21.71 -1.08
C GLY A 114 6.08 21.76 -2.10
N LYS A 115 6.37 21.73 -3.41
CA LYS A 115 5.35 21.78 -4.48
C LYS A 115 5.42 20.58 -5.41
N ASP A 116 4.25 20.19 -5.91
CA ASP A 116 4.12 19.16 -6.94
C ASP A 116 4.63 19.67 -8.30
N ASP A 117 5.45 18.89 -8.97
CA ASP A 117 6.11 19.28 -10.23
C ASP A 117 5.17 19.51 -11.41
N ILE A 118 3.96 18.97 -11.35
CA ILE A 118 2.98 19.04 -12.46
C ILE A 118 1.93 20.09 -12.18
N THR A 119 1.39 20.13 -10.96
CA THR A 119 0.28 21.04 -10.63
C THR A 119 0.73 22.31 -9.91
N GLY A 120 1.92 22.29 -9.30
CA GLY A 120 2.40 23.37 -8.43
C GLY A 120 1.70 23.43 -7.07
N GLU A 121 0.79 22.48 -6.79
CA GLU A 121 0.08 22.43 -5.51
C GLU A 121 0.99 21.98 -4.36
N PRO A 122 0.65 22.32 -3.11
CA PRO A 122 1.47 21.95 -1.95
C PRO A 122 1.60 20.43 -1.76
N LEU A 123 2.79 20.00 -1.41
CA LEU A 123 3.05 18.64 -0.93
C LEU A 123 2.77 18.55 0.56
N ILE A 124 2.26 17.41 1.00
CA ILE A 124 2.01 17.13 2.42
C ILE A 124 2.96 16.06 2.95
N HIS A 125 3.27 16.14 4.21
CA HIS A 125 3.82 15.04 5.00
C HIS A 125 2.66 14.28 5.66
N ARG A 126 2.67 12.94 5.60
CA ARG A 126 1.61 12.15 6.24
C ARG A 126 1.82 12.13 7.76
N PRO A 127 0.75 12.15 8.56
CA PRO A 127 0.87 12.08 10.02
C PRO A 127 1.54 10.80 10.55
N ASP A 128 1.47 9.71 9.76
CA ASP A 128 2.04 8.40 10.08
C ASP A 128 3.42 8.15 9.46
N ASP A 129 4.02 9.16 8.83
CA ASP A 129 5.37 9.10 8.26
C ASP A 129 6.41 9.51 9.31
N THR A 130 6.42 8.81 10.46
CA THR A 130 7.32 9.05 11.59
C THR A 130 8.12 7.79 11.94
N ARG A 131 9.25 7.97 12.64
CA ARG A 131 10.07 6.84 13.13
C ARG A 131 9.31 5.96 14.13
N GLU A 132 8.46 6.55 14.97
CA GLU A 132 7.65 5.80 15.93
C GLU A 132 6.64 4.90 15.21
N ALA A 133 5.98 5.41 14.16
CA ALA A 133 5.07 4.62 13.34
C ALA A 133 5.83 3.51 12.58
N LEU A 134 7.05 3.80 12.10
CA LEU A 134 7.91 2.79 11.49
C LEU A 134 8.28 1.69 12.48
N ALA A 135 8.74 2.03 13.68
CA ALA A 135 9.14 1.07 14.71
C ALA A 135 8.00 0.08 15.03
N LYS A 136 6.76 0.58 15.18
CA LYS A 136 5.58 -0.28 15.37
C LYS A 136 5.34 -1.23 14.19
N ARG A 137 5.56 -0.76 12.95
CA ARG A 137 5.43 -1.59 11.74
C ARG A 137 6.53 -2.65 11.68
N MET A 138 7.76 -2.31 12.06
CA MET A 138 8.88 -3.25 12.08
C MET A 138 8.69 -4.36 13.11
N VAL A 139 8.15 -4.06 14.28
CA VAL A 139 7.76 -5.10 15.25
C VAL A 139 6.75 -6.08 14.64
N ALA A 140 5.75 -5.59 13.94
CA ALA A 140 4.74 -6.45 13.28
C ALA A 140 5.31 -7.23 12.07
N TYR A 141 6.35 -6.71 11.41
CA TYR A 141 6.99 -7.36 10.27
C TYR A 141 7.93 -8.49 10.72
N ASN A 142 8.62 -8.31 11.86
CA ASN A 142 9.60 -9.26 12.37
C ASN A 142 8.99 -10.41 13.21
N ASN A 143 7.70 -10.34 13.55
CA ASN A 143 6.93 -11.38 14.24
C ASN A 143 6.17 -12.29 13.27
#